data_3c6dba45a2caf194680e18c1d8f6fe61
#
_entry.id   3c6dba45a2caf194680e18c1d8f6fe61
#
_cell.length_a   1.000
_cell.length_b   1.000
_cell.length_c   1.000
_cell.angle_alpha   90.00
_cell.angle_beta   90.00
_cell.angle_gamma   90.00
#
_symmetry.space_group_name_H-M   'P 1'
#
loop_
_entity.id
_entity.type
_entity.pdbx_description
1 polymer ?
#
loop_
_entity_poly.entity_id
_entity_poly.type
_entity_poly.pdbx_seq_one_letter_code
_entity_poly.pdbx_strand_id
1 'polypeptide(L)'
;VGLNHRHSLYVDGGEGAFMFGIGLAYNGITGVMKESKRDNISGNIDLTYRLKKFQFMNKFDMNNTDSKDPIVAFSQYADANPYYTKYNENGEVERWLEYTDYIKAANPLYNAKQNSYNKGNNLSWSDKFIVEYTPVPTLKLRARFGFTHQSTQAEAFYSPLDTRFAETDFSERGSYGNTETQSNKYEGEFTLTYAKVLKEVHQFNIVLGGYLSALEAKSQGYSAIGFPVGDFTLPSFANSYPDGGSPAYNESTTRSVSGYVIGNYAYDNRYLL
;
A
#
# COMPACT_ATOMS: atom_id res chain seq x y z
N VAL A 1 3.92 25.18 -4.31
CA VAL A 1 3.37 24.64 -5.57
C VAL A 1 3.58 23.14 -5.53
N GLY A 2 2.49 22.36 -5.71
CA GLY A 2 2.60 20.93 -5.85
C GLY A 2 3.24 20.56 -7.19
N LEU A 3 4.06 19.53 -7.22
CA LEU A 3 4.70 19.01 -8.43
C LEU A 3 4.44 17.51 -8.53
N ASN A 4 4.00 17.06 -9.70
CA ASN A 4 3.90 15.65 -10.03
C ASN A 4 4.72 15.38 -11.29
N HIS A 5 5.61 14.38 -11.24
CA HIS A 5 6.38 13.94 -12.39
C HIS A 5 6.45 12.42 -12.44
N ARG A 6 6.38 11.88 -13.64
CA ARG A 6 6.43 10.44 -13.88
C ARG A 6 7.43 10.14 -14.98
N HIS A 7 8.26 9.15 -14.74
CA HIS A 7 9.18 8.57 -15.71
C HIS A 7 8.89 7.08 -15.84
N SER A 8 8.84 6.57 -17.07
CA SER A 8 8.64 5.15 -17.29
C SER A 8 9.46 4.68 -18.49
N LEU A 9 9.97 3.46 -18.36
CA LEU A 9 10.67 2.74 -19.40
C LEU A 9 10.01 1.37 -19.54
N TYR A 10 9.75 0.97 -20.78
CA TYR A 10 9.28 -0.37 -21.08
C TYR A 10 10.08 -0.93 -22.25
N VAL A 11 10.54 -2.15 -22.09
CA VAL A 11 11.27 -2.89 -23.15
C VAL A 11 10.59 -4.25 -23.29
N ASP A 12 10.24 -4.59 -24.50
CA ASP A 12 9.72 -5.90 -24.84
C ASP A 12 10.44 -6.48 -26.04
N GLY A 13 10.40 -7.78 -26.15
CA GLY A 13 11.02 -8.50 -27.25
C GLY A 13 10.75 -10.00 -27.18
N GLY A 14 11.30 -10.70 -28.14
CA GLY A 14 11.20 -12.15 -28.18
C GLY A 14 11.65 -12.73 -29.49
N GLU A 15 11.99 -14.00 -29.45
CA GLU A 15 12.33 -14.78 -30.63
C GLU A 15 11.72 -16.17 -30.54
N GLY A 16 11.05 -16.60 -31.62
CA GLY A 16 10.45 -17.92 -31.71
C GLY A 16 9.39 -18.18 -30.62
N ALA A 17 9.71 -19.06 -29.70
CA ALA A 17 8.80 -19.48 -28.63
C ALA A 17 8.85 -18.60 -27.38
N PHE A 18 9.86 -17.74 -27.25
CA PHE A 18 10.11 -16.93 -26.05
C PHE A 18 9.75 -15.45 -26.28
N MET A 19 9.03 -14.87 -25.34
CA MET A 19 8.71 -13.43 -25.30
C MET A 19 8.93 -12.92 -23.89
N PHE A 20 9.40 -11.67 -23.79
CA PHE A 20 9.57 -10.98 -22.52
C PHE A 20 9.12 -9.52 -22.62
N GLY A 21 8.71 -8.98 -21.49
CA GLY A 21 8.45 -7.58 -21.29
C GLY A 21 8.99 -7.15 -19.93
N ILE A 22 9.66 -6.02 -19.85
CA ILE A 22 10.24 -5.47 -18.62
C ILE A 22 9.85 -4.00 -18.55
N GLY A 23 9.15 -3.62 -17.49
CA GLY A 23 8.74 -2.25 -17.23
C GLY A 23 9.34 -1.73 -15.93
N LEU A 24 9.72 -0.46 -15.93
CA LEU A 24 10.11 0.31 -14.75
C LEU A 24 9.39 1.66 -14.79
N ALA A 25 8.87 2.10 -13.67
CA ALA A 25 8.28 3.42 -13.55
C ALA A 25 8.63 4.06 -12.20
N TYR A 26 8.86 5.35 -12.24
CA TYR A 26 9.00 6.21 -11.07
C TYR A 26 7.95 7.31 -11.14
N ASN A 27 7.26 7.55 -10.04
CA ASN A 27 6.30 8.62 -9.90
C ASN A 27 6.59 9.40 -8.62
N GLY A 28 7.01 10.68 -8.76
CA GLY A 28 7.28 11.58 -7.65
C GLY A 28 6.20 12.63 -7.53
N ILE A 29 5.58 12.73 -6.36
CA ILE A 29 4.54 13.71 -6.06
C ILE A 29 4.98 14.52 -4.85
N THR A 30 5.12 15.84 -5.05
CA THR A 30 5.24 16.79 -3.95
C THR A 30 3.90 17.50 -3.79
N GLY A 31 3.30 17.40 -2.63
CA GLY A 31 2.02 18.04 -2.34
C GLY A 31 2.12 19.56 -2.19
N VAL A 32 0.98 20.23 -2.13
CA VAL A 32 0.90 21.69 -1.89
C VAL A 32 1.27 22.00 -0.44
N MET A 33 0.95 21.11 0.48
CA MET A 33 1.33 21.25 1.89
C MET A 33 2.82 21.01 2.06
N LYS A 34 3.44 21.79 2.95
CA LYS A 34 4.84 21.61 3.32
C LYS A 34 5.06 20.19 3.84
N GLU A 35 6.15 19.55 3.38
CA GLU A 35 6.54 18.19 3.74
C GLU A 35 5.63 17.05 3.22
N SER A 36 4.59 17.35 2.47
CA SER A 36 3.79 16.32 1.79
C SER A 36 4.55 15.80 0.57
N LYS A 37 4.92 14.51 0.60
CA LYS A 37 5.69 13.85 -0.46
C LYS A 37 5.28 12.40 -0.62
N ARG A 38 5.23 11.93 -1.87
CA ARG A 38 5.10 10.50 -2.21
C ARG A 38 6.01 10.17 -3.36
N ASP A 39 6.89 9.20 -3.16
CA ASP A 39 7.75 8.62 -4.17
C ASP A 39 7.33 7.17 -4.38
N ASN A 40 7.00 6.82 -5.61
CA ASN A 40 6.61 5.48 -5.98
C ASN A 40 7.56 4.93 -7.04
N ILE A 41 8.12 3.76 -6.79
CA ILE A 41 8.90 2.98 -7.75
C ILE A 41 8.14 1.70 -8.01
N SER A 42 7.88 1.40 -9.28
CA SER A 42 7.26 0.15 -9.68
C SER A 42 8.02 -0.51 -10.82
N GLY A 43 8.01 -1.84 -10.82
CA GLY A 43 8.61 -2.65 -11.86
C GLY A 43 7.76 -3.87 -12.15
N ASN A 44 7.77 -4.31 -13.40
CA ASN A 44 7.15 -5.57 -13.81
C ASN A 44 8.03 -6.34 -14.78
N ILE A 45 7.94 -7.65 -14.72
CA ILE A 45 8.58 -8.59 -15.65
C ILE A 45 7.52 -9.58 -16.09
N ASP A 46 7.30 -9.65 -17.40
CA ASP A 46 6.41 -10.60 -18.05
C ASP A 46 7.24 -11.54 -18.92
N LEU A 47 7.16 -12.84 -18.66
CA LEU A 47 7.83 -13.86 -19.46
C LEU A 47 6.80 -14.81 -20.03
N THR A 48 6.92 -15.15 -21.30
CA THR A 48 6.08 -16.17 -21.94
C THR A 48 6.96 -17.10 -22.75
N TYR A 49 6.77 -18.42 -22.54
CA TYR A 49 7.43 -19.46 -23.30
C TYR A 49 6.39 -20.45 -23.83
N ARG A 50 6.41 -20.68 -25.15
CA ARG A 50 5.49 -21.61 -25.84
C ARG A 50 6.25 -22.85 -26.31
N LEU A 51 5.78 -24.03 -25.89
CA LEU A 51 6.36 -25.29 -26.26
C LEU A 51 5.25 -26.26 -26.75
N LYS A 52 5.10 -26.38 -28.05
CA LYS A 52 4.07 -27.22 -28.66
C LYS A 52 2.66 -26.89 -28.15
N LYS A 53 2.11 -27.76 -27.27
CA LYS A 53 0.77 -27.61 -26.68
C LYS A 53 0.79 -26.91 -25.32
N PHE A 54 1.96 -26.52 -24.81
CA PHE A 54 2.15 -25.86 -23.55
C PHE A 54 2.46 -24.38 -23.78
N GLN A 55 1.94 -23.54 -22.86
CA GLN A 55 2.36 -22.16 -22.69
C GLN A 55 2.66 -21.95 -21.21
N PHE A 56 3.85 -21.46 -20.94
CA PHE A 56 4.31 -21.08 -19.62
C PHE A 56 4.38 -19.55 -19.57
N MET A 57 3.81 -18.97 -18.54
CA MET A 57 3.85 -17.51 -18.32
C MET A 57 4.31 -17.26 -16.89
N ASN A 58 5.20 -16.32 -16.71
CA ASN A 58 5.53 -15.79 -15.41
C ASN A 58 5.30 -14.27 -15.42
N LYS A 59 4.68 -13.77 -14.38
CA LYS A 59 4.41 -12.34 -14.18
C LYS A 59 4.87 -11.94 -12.80
N PHE A 60 5.90 -11.14 -12.77
CA PHE A 60 6.41 -10.52 -11.56
C PHE A 60 6.08 -9.04 -11.55
N ASP A 61 5.49 -8.57 -10.45
CA ASP A 61 5.18 -7.17 -10.21
C ASP A 61 5.78 -6.74 -8.87
N MET A 62 6.38 -5.55 -8.83
CA MET A 62 6.91 -4.93 -7.62
C MET A 62 6.48 -3.48 -7.56
N ASN A 63 6.10 -3.03 -6.37
CA ASN A 63 5.77 -1.64 -6.10
C ASN A 63 6.29 -1.23 -4.71
N ASN A 64 7.03 -0.13 -4.65
CA ASN A 64 7.47 0.48 -3.39
C ASN A 64 7.02 1.94 -3.37
N THR A 65 6.35 2.33 -2.29
CA THR A 65 5.89 3.71 -2.08
C THR A 65 6.42 4.23 -0.76
N ASP A 66 7.22 5.27 -0.82
CA ASP A 66 7.61 6.07 0.34
C ASP A 66 6.70 7.30 0.42
N SER A 67 6.17 7.57 1.60
CA SER A 67 5.31 8.72 1.86
C SER A 67 5.78 9.52 3.05
N LYS A 68 5.56 10.83 2.97
CA LYS A 68 5.68 11.76 4.08
C LYS A 68 4.43 12.64 4.09
N ASP A 69 3.70 12.60 5.19
CA ASP A 69 2.48 13.37 5.36
C ASP A 69 2.73 14.59 6.25
N PRO A 70 2.04 15.71 5.99
CA PRO A 70 2.21 16.93 6.79
C PRO A 70 1.74 16.69 8.22
N ILE A 71 2.51 17.21 9.17
CA ILE A 71 2.21 17.12 10.61
C ILE A 71 1.00 17.96 11.01
N VAL A 72 0.83 19.08 10.33
CA VAL A 72 -0.28 20.01 10.54
C VAL A 72 -1.26 19.88 9.40
N ALA A 73 -2.50 19.51 9.71
CA ALA A 73 -3.54 19.34 8.70
C ALA A 73 -3.90 20.68 8.04
N PHE A 74 -4.32 20.64 6.77
CA PHE A 74 -4.75 21.83 6.03
C PHE A 74 -5.90 22.57 6.74
N SER A 75 -6.82 21.85 7.37
CA SER A 75 -7.93 22.44 8.14
C SER A 75 -7.43 23.37 9.23
N GLN A 76 -6.34 23.05 9.93
CA GLN A 76 -5.80 23.90 10.98
C GLN A 76 -5.29 25.24 10.46
N TYR A 77 -4.85 25.31 9.19
CA TYR A 77 -4.52 26.58 8.56
C TYR A 77 -5.76 27.33 8.07
N ALA A 78 -6.74 26.59 7.55
CA ALA A 78 -7.98 27.17 7.02
C ALA A 78 -8.87 27.73 8.15
N ASP A 79 -8.90 27.05 9.30
CA ASP A 79 -9.70 27.42 10.47
C ASP A 79 -9.02 28.51 11.34
N ALA A 80 -7.73 28.78 11.08
CA ALA A 80 -7.00 29.81 11.82
C ALA A 80 -7.57 31.21 11.51
N ASN A 81 -7.94 31.94 12.56
CA ASN A 81 -8.47 33.28 12.42
C ASN A 81 -7.40 34.20 11.78
N PRO A 82 -7.67 34.83 10.61
CA PRO A 82 -6.70 35.66 9.90
C PRO A 82 -6.31 36.97 10.64
N TYR A 83 -7.09 37.38 11.62
CA TYR A 83 -6.81 38.59 12.42
C TYR A 83 -5.81 38.35 13.56
N TYR A 84 -5.48 37.10 13.86
CA TYR A 84 -4.49 36.80 14.90
C TYR A 84 -3.07 37.02 14.41
N THR A 85 -2.22 37.51 15.32
CA THR A 85 -0.79 37.74 15.08
C THR A 85 -0.07 36.37 15.02
N LYS A 86 0.60 36.09 13.89
CA LYS A 86 1.34 34.85 13.67
C LYS A 86 2.78 34.91 14.16
N TYR A 87 3.32 36.14 14.28
CA TYR A 87 4.71 36.41 14.59
C TYR A 87 4.78 37.40 15.70
N ASN A 88 5.80 37.31 16.56
CA ASN A 88 6.11 38.30 17.58
C ASN A 88 6.77 39.57 16.96
N GLU A 89 7.08 40.56 17.79
CA GLU A 89 7.73 41.80 17.36
C GLU A 89 9.13 41.55 16.73
N ASN A 90 9.79 40.46 17.10
CA ASN A 90 11.09 40.05 16.55
C ASN A 90 10.96 39.23 15.23
N GLY A 91 9.74 38.98 14.74
CA GLY A 91 9.50 38.18 13.53
C GLY A 91 9.58 36.65 13.74
N GLU A 92 9.61 36.18 14.99
CA GLU A 92 9.58 34.78 15.31
C GLU A 92 8.13 34.27 15.34
N VAL A 93 7.91 32.98 14.99
CA VAL A 93 6.58 32.38 14.99
C VAL A 93 6.12 32.17 16.42
N GLU A 94 5.02 32.83 16.79
CA GLU A 94 4.38 32.63 18.08
C GLU A 94 3.84 31.19 18.23
N ARG A 95 3.92 30.64 19.45
CA ARG A 95 3.41 29.31 19.78
C ARG A 95 1.89 29.26 19.70
N TRP A 96 1.24 30.32 20.11
CA TRP A 96 -0.21 30.47 20.19
C TRP A 96 -0.67 31.65 19.35
N LEU A 97 -1.77 31.50 18.64
CA LEU A 97 -2.48 32.61 17.99
C LEU A 97 -3.29 33.39 19.04
N GLU A 98 -3.87 32.69 20.00
CA GLU A 98 -4.54 33.22 21.17
C GLU A 98 -4.38 32.22 22.33
N TYR A 99 -4.06 32.74 23.51
CA TYR A 99 -3.93 31.93 24.71
C TYR A 99 -4.56 32.67 25.89
N THR A 100 -5.76 32.28 26.27
CA THR A 100 -6.53 32.77 27.39
C THR A 100 -7.05 31.61 28.23
N ASP A 101 -7.68 31.91 29.37
CA ASP A 101 -8.31 30.86 30.18
C ASP A 101 -9.43 30.09 29.45
N TYR A 102 -10.01 30.71 28.42
CA TYR A 102 -11.14 30.14 27.64
C TYR A 102 -10.76 29.72 26.22
N ILE A 103 -9.73 30.30 25.65
CA ILE A 103 -9.34 30.07 24.25
C ILE A 103 -7.87 29.71 24.19
N LYS A 104 -7.57 28.55 23.59
CA LYS A 104 -6.21 28.06 23.32
C LYS A 104 -6.08 27.76 21.85
N ALA A 105 -5.87 28.80 21.04
CA ALA A 105 -5.71 28.66 19.60
C ALA A 105 -4.24 28.45 19.24
N ALA A 106 -3.87 27.23 18.90
CA ALA A 106 -2.51 26.89 18.49
C ALA A 106 -2.13 27.56 17.16
N ASN A 107 -0.87 27.97 17.04
CA ASN A 107 -0.35 28.46 15.77
C ASN A 107 0.13 27.27 14.92
N PRO A 108 -0.53 26.97 13.78
CA PRO A 108 -0.14 25.86 12.94
C PRO A 108 1.27 26.02 12.35
N LEU A 109 1.74 27.26 12.15
CA LEU A 109 3.11 27.52 11.70
C LEU A 109 4.16 27.15 12.75
N TYR A 110 3.84 27.28 14.04
CA TYR A 110 4.73 26.87 15.11
C TYR A 110 4.92 25.35 15.13
N ASN A 111 3.83 24.60 15.11
CA ASN A 111 3.88 23.13 15.08
C ASN A 111 4.57 22.60 13.82
N ALA A 112 4.35 23.25 12.67
CA ALA A 112 5.01 22.89 11.41
C ALA A 112 6.54 23.15 11.39
N LYS A 113 7.07 23.94 12.33
CA LYS A 113 8.52 24.19 12.46
C LYS A 113 9.23 23.17 13.36
N GLN A 114 8.48 22.40 14.13
CA GLN A 114 9.06 21.39 15.00
C GLN A 114 9.66 20.23 14.18
N ASN A 115 10.55 19.46 14.80
CA ASN A 115 11.17 18.28 14.19
C ASN A 115 10.24 17.04 14.13
N SER A 116 8.93 17.28 14.17
CA SER A 116 7.91 16.23 14.06
C SER A 116 7.85 15.67 12.64
N TYR A 117 7.52 14.40 12.49
CA TYR A 117 7.33 13.77 11.19
C TYR A 117 6.24 12.70 11.22
N ASN A 118 5.66 12.43 10.05
CA ASN A 118 4.78 11.31 9.78
C ASN A 118 5.18 10.72 8.43
N LYS A 119 5.71 9.51 8.45
CA LYS A 119 6.25 8.84 7.27
C LYS A 119 5.75 7.41 7.18
N GLY A 120 5.65 6.91 5.96
CA GLY A 120 5.25 5.54 5.70
C GLY A 120 6.01 4.96 4.52
N ASN A 121 6.21 3.65 4.57
CA ASN A 121 6.68 2.85 3.46
C ASN A 121 5.68 1.72 3.19
N ASN A 122 5.40 1.48 1.92
CA ASN A 122 4.59 0.35 1.47
C ASN A 122 5.33 -0.37 0.35
N LEU A 123 5.82 -1.56 0.64
CA LEU A 123 6.44 -2.47 -0.32
C LEU A 123 5.46 -3.62 -0.62
N SER A 124 5.17 -3.83 -1.90
CA SER A 124 4.40 -4.98 -2.38
C SER A 124 5.10 -5.60 -3.56
N TRP A 125 5.18 -6.93 -3.58
CA TRP A 125 5.58 -7.66 -4.76
C TRP A 125 4.79 -8.95 -4.90
N SER A 126 4.56 -9.35 -6.15
CA SER A 126 3.84 -10.57 -6.47
C SER A 126 4.50 -11.29 -7.63
N ASP A 127 4.48 -12.61 -7.55
CA ASP A 127 4.89 -13.50 -8.62
C ASP A 127 3.77 -14.45 -8.96
N LYS A 128 3.47 -14.60 -10.25
CA LYS A 128 2.40 -15.46 -10.77
C LYS A 128 2.94 -16.34 -11.87
N PHE A 129 2.97 -17.62 -11.61
CA PHE A 129 3.35 -18.64 -12.59
C PHE A 129 2.10 -19.33 -13.13
N ILE A 130 1.95 -19.32 -14.45
CA ILE A 130 0.78 -19.85 -15.15
C ILE A 130 1.25 -20.88 -16.17
N VAL A 131 0.62 -22.03 -16.16
CA VAL A 131 0.81 -23.10 -17.15
C VAL A 131 -0.50 -23.33 -17.86
N GLU A 132 -0.51 -23.26 -19.17
CA GLU A 132 -1.62 -23.64 -20.02
C GLU A 132 -1.22 -24.84 -20.86
N TYR A 133 -2.11 -25.84 -20.92
CA TYR A 133 -1.94 -27.05 -21.74
C TYR A 133 -3.17 -27.28 -22.59
N THR A 134 -2.99 -27.30 -23.89
CA THR A 134 -4.06 -27.54 -24.89
C THR A 134 -3.79 -28.84 -25.63
N PRO A 135 -4.16 -30.02 -25.07
CA PRO A 135 -3.91 -31.30 -25.70
C PRO A 135 -4.61 -31.46 -27.05
N VAL A 136 -5.83 -30.93 -27.13
CA VAL A 136 -6.65 -30.87 -28.35
C VAL A 136 -7.38 -29.52 -28.39
N PRO A 137 -7.79 -29.02 -29.57
CA PRO A 137 -8.40 -27.69 -29.70
C PRO A 137 -9.65 -27.48 -28.85
N THR A 138 -10.33 -28.56 -28.45
CA THR A 138 -11.56 -28.52 -27.66
C THR A 138 -11.32 -28.55 -26.15
N LEU A 139 -10.08 -28.81 -25.69
CA LEU A 139 -9.75 -28.97 -24.28
C LEU A 139 -8.56 -28.11 -23.88
N LYS A 140 -8.75 -27.23 -22.89
CA LYS A 140 -7.70 -26.41 -22.32
C LYS A 140 -7.66 -26.61 -20.80
N LEU A 141 -6.48 -26.89 -20.29
CA LEU A 141 -6.17 -26.94 -18.88
C LEU A 141 -5.29 -25.74 -18.54
N ARG A 142 -5.58 -25.10 -17.43
CA ARG A 142 -4.79 -23.98 -16.92
C ARG A 142 -4.56 -24.17 -15.43
N ALA A 143 -3.33 -24.04 -15.01
CA ALA A 143 -2.94 -23.95 -13.60
C ALA A 143 -2.25 -22.61 -13.37
N ARG A 144 -2.56 -21.96 -12.28
CA ARG A 144 -1.93 -20.72 -11.82
C ARG A 144 -1.48 -20.89 -10.39
N PHE A 145 -0.26 -20.50 -10.12
CA PHE A 145 0.31 -20.36 -8.78
C PHE A 145 0.69 -18.91 -8.57
N GLY A 146 0.29 -18.32 -7.46
CA GLY A 146 0.56 -16.95 -7.13
C GLY A 146 1.13 -16.85 -5.72
N PHE A 147 2.09 -15.94 -5.56
CA PHE A 147 2.57 -15.48 -4.28
C PHE A 147 2.56 -13.95 -4.26
N THR A 148 2.06 -13.37 -3.18
CA THR A 148 2.09 -11.92 -2.96
C THR A 148 2.62 -11.64 -1.57
N HIS A 149 3.61 -10.79 -1.47
CA HIS A 149 4.12 -10.24 -0.23
C HIS A 149 3.82 -8.75 -0.16
N GLN A 150 3.35 -8.30 0.99
CA GLN A 150 3.13 -6.89 1.28
C GLN A 150 3.70 -6.57 2.66
N SER A 151 4.47 -5.48 2.74
CA SER A 151 4.97 -4.90 3.98
C SER A 151 4.60 -3.43 4.02
N THR A 152 3.94 -3.01 5.09
CA THR A 152 3.57 -1.61 5.32
C THR A 152 4.15 -1.18 6.66
N GLN A 153 4.89 -0.09 6.66
CA GLN A 153 5.42 0.54 7.86
C GLN A 153 4.91 1.97 7.94
N ALA A 154 4.39 2.34 9.10
CA ALA A 154 3.98 3.69 9.43
C ALA A 154 4.70 4.14 10.70
N GLU A 155 5.27 5.34 10.66
CA GLU A 155 6.06 5.90 11.74
C GLU A 155 5.72 7.38 11.90
N ALA A 156 5.35 7.78 13.11
CA ALA A 156 5.04 9.15 13.43
C ALA A 156 5.76 9.58 14.72
N PHE A 157 6.37 10.77 14.68
CA PHE A 157 6.96 11.42 15.83
C PHE A 157 6.39 12.82 15.98
N TYR A 158 5.99 13.16 17.19
CA TYR A 158 5.55 14.49 17.56
C TYR A 158 6.46 15.07 18.64
N SER A 159 7.07 16.20 18.34
CA SER A 159 7.99 16.88 19.23
C SER A 159 7.34 17.23 20.58
N PRO A 160 8.07 17.15 21.70
CA PRO A 160 7.58 17.60 23.02
C PRO A 160 7.22 19.09 23.04
N LEU A 161 7.67 19.88 22.07
CA LEU A 161 7.34 21.29 21.92
C LEU A 161 6.01 21.53 21.20
N ASP A 162 5.43 20.50 20.55
CA ASP A 162 4.13 20.65 19.89
C ASP A 162 3.05 21.12 20.87
N THR A 163 2.19 22.01 20.43
CA THR A 163 1.13 22.62 21.27
C THR A 163 0.15 21.60 21.83
N ARG A 164 0.02 20.41 21.22
CA ARG A 164 -0.79 19.30 21.74
C ARG A 164 -0.39 18.83 23.12
N PHE A 165 0.89 19.02 23.50
CA PHE A 165 1.43 18.62 24.81
C PHE A 165 1.49 19.78 25.81
N ALA A 166 0.77 20.88 25.55
CA ALA A 166 0.85 22.06 26.41
C ALA A 166 0.42 21.78 27.87
N GLU A 167 -0.57 20.91 28.03
CA GLU A 167 -1.14 20.54 29.33
C GLU A 167 -0.68 19.17 29.84
N THR A 168 0.22 18.54 29.09
CA THR A 168 0.80 17.23 29.47
C THR A 168 1.99 17.45 30.40
N ASP A 169 2.17 16.56 31.37
CA ASP A 169 3.33 16.58 32.24
C ASP A 169 4.64 16.52 31.46
N PHE A 170 5.64 17.22 31.92
CA PHE A 170 6.92 17.36 31.20
C PHE A 170 7.55 16.00 30.84
N SER A 171 7.43 15.01 31.74
CA SER A 171 7.96 13.66 31.56
C SER A 171 7.23 12.81 30.52
N GLU A 172 6.07 13.27 30.02
CA GLU A 172 5.22 12.57 29.05
C GLU A 172 5.11 13.30 27.71
N ARG A 173 5.72 14.50 27.60
CA ARG A 173 5.67 15.29 26.36
C ARG A 173 6.43 14.63 25.22
N GLY A 174 5.90 14.81 24.03
CA GLY A 174 6.40 14.15 22.84
C GLY A 174 5.88 12.71 22.72
N SER A 175 5.63 12.29 21.51
CA SER A 175 5.17 10.92 21.25
C SER A 175 5.78 10.34 20.00
N TYR A 176 6.02 9.05 20.03
CA TYR A 176 6.45 8.25 18.91
C TYR A 176 5.48 7.08 18.73
N GLY A 177 5.10 6.81 17.51
CA GLY A 177 4.31 5.64 17.15
C GLY A 177 4.93 4.92 15.97
N ASN A 178 4.97 3.60 16.07
CA ASN A 178 5.39 2.71 14.98
C ASN A 178 4.35 1.61 14.80
N THR A 179 3.99 1.34 13.56
CA THR A 179 3.14 0.20 13.19
C THR A 179 3.76 -0.46 11.97
N GLU A 180 3.97 -1.75 12.05
CA GLU A 180 4.42 -2.59 10.96
C GLU A 180 3.41 -3.70 10.70
N THR A 181 3.01 -3.84 9.45
CA THR A 181 2.11 -4.90 8.98
C THR A 181 2.75 -5.63 7.83
N GLN A 182 2.83 -6.96 7.93
CA GLN A 182 3.31 -7.82 6.87
C GLN A 182 2.25 -8.85 6.53
N SER A 183 2.08 -9.13 5.23
CA SER A 183 1.21 -10.20 4.78
C SER A 183 1.82 -10.99 3.65
N ASN A 184 1.58 -12.32 3.67
CA ASN A 184 1.96 -13.27 2.65
C ASN A 184 0.70 -13.97 2.15
N LYS A 185 0.44 -13.89 0.86
CA LYS A 185 -0.69 -14.56 0.22
C LYS A 185 -0.20 -15.59 -0.78
N TYR A 186 -0.66 -16.81 -0.62
CA TYR A 186 -0.43 -17.94 -1.51
C TYR A 186 -1.73 -18.25 -2.24
N GLU A 187 -1.67 -18.45 -3.54
CA GLU A 187 -2.83 -18.74 -4.39
C GLU A 187 -2.54 -19.90 -5.32
N GLY A 188 -3.52 -20.79 -5.47
CA GLY A 188 -3.53 -21.85 -6.45
C GLY A 188 -4.87 -21.85 -7.17
N GLU A 189 -4.86 -21.88 -8.49
CA GLU A 189 -6.06 -21.99 -9.30
C GLU A 189 -5.86 -23.05 -10.38
N PHE A 190 -6.85 -23.89 -10.54
CA PHE A 190 -6.92 -24.85 -11.63
C PHE A 190 -8.22 -24.66 -12.40
N THR A 191 -8.13 -24.62 -13.73
CA THR A 191 -9.29 -24.50 -14.61
C THR A 191 -9.19 -25.50 -15.75
N LEU A 192 -10.28 -26.22 -16.00
CA LEU A 192 -10.46 -27.09 -17.17
C LEU A 192 -11.59 -26.49 -18.00
N THR A 193 -11.29 -26.14 -19.24
CA THR A 193 -12.27 -25.64 -20.21
C THR A 193 -12.46 -26.66 -21.34
N TYR A 194 -13.71 -27.06 -21.56
CA TYR A 194 -14.10 -27.88 -22.70
C TYR A 194 -15.06 -27.06 -23.58
N ALA A 195 -14.65 -26.83 -24.83
CA ALA A 195 -15.44 -26.08 -25.80
C ALA A 195 -15.57 -26.92 -27.09
N LYS A 196 -16.79 -27.16 -27.54
CA LYS A 196 -17.05 -27.96 -28.75
C LYS A 196 -18.31 -27.48 -29.47
N VAL A 197 -18.20 -27.44 -30.78
CA VAL A 197 -19.34 -27.27 -31.69
C VAL A 197 -19.70 -28.64 -32.26
N LEU A 198 -20.96 -29.07 -32.13
CA LEU A 198 -21.51 -30.31 -32.67
C LEU A 198 -22.53 -29.98 -33.74
N LYS A 199 -22.45 -30.67 -34.87
CA LYS A 199 -23.36 -30.51 -36.00
C LYS A 199 -23.55 -29.06 -36.45
N GLU A 200 -22.49 -28.24 -36.27
CA GLU A 200 -22.45 -26.82 -36.63
C GLU A 200 -23.45 -25.88 -35.90
N VAL A 201 -24.44 -26.47 -35.20
CA VAL A 201 -25.51 -25.70 -34.54
C VAL A 201 -25.47 -25.76 -33.01
N HIS A 202 -24.88 -26.81 -32.43
CA HIS A 202 -24.81 -26.95 -30.96
C HIS A 202 -23.43 -26.51 -30.46
N GLN A 203 -23.38 -25.46 -29.70
CA GLN A 203 -22.14 -24.95 -29.08
C GLN A 203 -22.19 -25.20 -27.57
N PHE A 204 -21.18 -25.90 -27.08
CA PHE A 204 -21.01 -26.19 -25.65
C PHE A 204 -19.72 -25.55 -25.17
N ASN A 205 -19.78 -24.87 -24.04
CA ASN A 205 -18.63 -24.42 -23.31
C ASN A 205 -18.82 -24.74 -21.84
N ILE A 206 -17.97 -25.59 -21.30
CA ILE A 206 -18.01 -26.06 -19.92
C ILE A 206 -16.68 -25.68 -19.27
N VAL A 207 -16.73 -25.01 -18.14
CA VAL A 207 -15.57 -24.64 -17.33
C VAL A 207 -15.73 -25.26 -15.95
N LEU A 208 -14.75 -26.08 -15.55
CA LEU A 208 -14.58 -26.55 -14.19
C LEU A 208 -13.40 -25.82 -13.58
N GLY A 209 -13.56 -25.26 -12.40
CA GLY A 209 -12.50 -24.54 -11.72
C GLY A 209 -12.42 -24.85 -10.23
N GLY A 210 -11.22 -24.74 -9.71
CA GLY A 210 -10.91 -24.81 -8.29
C GLY A 210 -9.91 -23.74 -7.90
N TYR A 211 -10.08 -23.16 -6.71
CA TYR A 211 -9.23 -22.10 -6.17
C TYR A 211 -8.90 -22.41 -4.72
N LEU A 212 -7.63 -22.23 -4.40
CA LEU A 212 -7.07 -22.37 -3.06
C LEU A 212 -6.37 -21.07 -2.70
N SER A 213 -6.51 -20.57 -1.48
CA SER A 213 -5.69 -19.48 -1.00
C SER A 213 -5.37 -19.62 0.49
N ALA A 214 -4.21 -19.09 0.87
CA ALA A 214 -3.80 -18.89 2.23
C ALA A 214 -3.24 -17.48 2.36
N LEU A 215 -3.76 -16.71 3.31
CA LEU A 215 -3.28 -15.39 3.69
C LEU A 215 -2.78 -15.46 5.12
N GLU A 216 -1.51 -15.16 5.31
CA GLU A 216 -0.87 -14.99 6.61
C GLU A 216 -0.60 -13.51 6.80
N ALA A 217 -1.08 -12.94 7.89
CA ALA A 217 -0.88 -11.53 8.21
C ALA A 217 -0.36 -11.38 9.63
N LYS A 218 0.63 -10.50 9.79
CA LYS A 218 1.23 -10.12 11.07
C LYS A 218 1.18 -8.61 11.17
N SER A 219 0.79 -8.11 12.33
CA SER A 219 0.83 -6.69 12.66
C SER A 219 1.45 -6.50 14.02
N GLN A 220 2.38 -5.60 14.11
CA GLN A 220 3.01 -5.20 15.36
C GLN A 220 3.12 -3.69 15.43
N GLY A 221 3.09 -3.16 16.64
CA GLY A 221 3.24 -1.72 16.81
C GLY A 221 3.33 -1.33 18.27
N TYR A 222 3.80 -0.15 18.53
CA TYR A 222 3.86 0.45 19.85
C TYR A 222 3.84 1.98 19.74
N SER A 223 3.45 2.60 20.84
CA SER A 223 3.59 4.03 21.04
C SER A 223 4.48 4.28 22.26
N ALA A 224 5.30 5.30 22.20
CA ALA A 224 6.17 5.73 23.30
C ALA A 224 6.01 7.23 23.52
N ILE A 225 6.19 7.68 24.78
CA ILE A 225 6.00 9.08 25.20
C ILE A 225 7.17 9.55 26.05
N GLY A 226 7.25 10.87 26.27
CA GLY A 226 8.26 11.47 27.14
C GLY A 226 9.62 11.60 26.46
N PHE A 227 9.72 12.50 25.50
CA PHE A 227 10.96 12.75 24.76
C PHE A 227 11.66 14.01 25.25
N PRO A 228 13.01 14.04 25.30
CA PRO A 228 13.75 15.26 25.52
C PRO A 228 13.51 16.29 24.42
N VAL A 229 13.64 17.57 24.76
CA VAL A 229 13.59 18.67 23.78
C VAL A 229 14.86 18.63 22.93
N GLY A 230 14.74 18.78 21.62
CA GLY A 230 15.83 18.75 20.64
C GLY A 230 15.64 17.67 19.59
N ASP A 231 16.75 17.21 19.00
CA ASP A 231 16.73 16.23 17.91
C ASP A 231 16.67 14.76 18.40
N PHE A 232 16.07 14.53 19.53
CA PHE A 232 15.92 13.20 20.14
C PHE A 232 14.65 12.52 19.64
N THR A 233 14.64 12.10 18.38
CA THR A 233 13.44 11.55 17.70
C THR A 233 13.38 10.02 17.67
N LEU A 234 14.45 9.34 18.11
CA LEU A 234 14.51 7.88 18.14
C LEU A 234 13.74 7.32 19.34
N PRO A 235 13.04 6.19 19.20
CA PRO A 235 12.26 5.59 20.28
C PRO A 235 13.08 5.23 21.54
N SER A 236 14.39 5.07 21.41
CA SER A 236 15.28 4.82 22.55
C SER A 236 15.42 6.00 23.52
N PHE A 237 14.99 7.19 23.12
CA PHE A 237 14.97 8.37 23.99
C PHE A 237 13.65 8.56 24.73
N ALA A 238 12.64 7.73 24.46
CA ALA A 238 11.37 7.78 25.15
C ALA A 238 11.51 7.39 26.62
N ASN A 239 10.74 8.04 27.48
CA ASN A 239 10.70 7.76 28.91
C ASN A 239 9.88 6.50 29.23
N SER A 240 8.72 6.36 28.57
CA SER A 240 7.78 5.27 28.87
C SER A 240 6.83 4.98 27.70
N TYR A 241 6.00 3.94 27.88
CA TYR A 241 4.77 3.78 27.11
C TYR A 241 3.67 4.67 27.69
N PRO A 242 2.62 5.05 26.92
CA PRO A 242 1.42 5.67 27.48
C PRO A 242 0.80 4.80 28.57
N ASP A 243 0.04 5.41 29.49
CA ASP A 243 -0.66 4.69 30.56
C ASP A 243 -1.49 3.53 30.01
N GLY A 244 -1.26 2.32 30.55
CA GLY A 244 -1.86 1.07 30.09
C GLY A 244 -1.38 0.62 28.70
N GLY A 245 -0.41 1.32 28.11
CA GLY A 245 0.17 0.98 26.82
C GLY A 245 1.20 -0.15 26.90
N SER A 246 1.27 -0.93 25.83
CA SER A 246 2.28 -1.96 25.63
C SER A 246 2.48 -2.19 24.13
N PRO A 247 3.56 -2.85 23.71
CA PRO A 247 3.67 -3.31 22.32
C PRO A 247 2.50 -4.22 21.96
N ALA A 248 1.86 -3.91 20.83
CA ALA A 248 0.78 -4.72 20.28
C ALA A 248 1.34 -5.71 19.26
N TYR A 249 0.82 -6.92 19.27
CA TYR A 249 1.13 -7.94 18.28
C TYR A 249 -0.15 -8.70 17.93
N ASN A 250 -0.38 -8.88 16.65
CA ASN A 250 -1.48 -9.69 16.14
C ASN A 250 -1.00 -10.53 14.96
N GLU A 251 -1.44 -11.78 14.93
CA GLU A 251 -1.18 -12.71 13.82
C GLU A 251 -2.48 -13.39 13.42
N SER A 252 -2.71 -13.51 12.14
CA SER A 252 -3.89 -14.16 11.59
C SER A 252 -3.56 -14.99 10.38
N THR A 253 -4.24 -16.12 10.22
CA THR A 253 -4.16 -16.97 9.03
C THR A 253 -5.57 -17.25 8.54
N THR A 254 -5.82 -16.88 7.28
CA THR A 254 -7.07 -17.17 6.59
C THR A 254 -6.81 -18.11 5.44
N ARG A 255 -7.57 -19.21 5.37
CA ARG A 255 -7.50 -20.17 4.27
C ARG A 255 -8.86 -20.31 3.60
N SER A 256 -8.88 -20.38 2.28
CA SER A 256 -10.10 -20.60 1.53
C SER A 256 -9.90 -21.63 0.44
N VAL A 257 -10.95 -22.40 0.21
CA VAL A 257 -11.05 -23.41 -0.86
C VAL A 257 -12.40 -23.18 -1.53
N SER A 258 -12.40 -23.10 -2.85
CA SER A 258 -13.64 -23.01 -3.63
C SER A 258 -13.56 -23.81 -4.91
N GLY A 259 -14.70 -24.28 -5.38
CA GLY A 259 -14.85 -24.92 -6.67
C GLY A 259 -16.06 -24.35 -7.39
N TYR A 260 -16.01 -24.31 -8.70
CA TYR A 260 -17.10 -23.82 -9.53
C TYR A 260 -17.23 -24.58 -10.84
N VAL A 261 -18.45 -24.60 -11.34
CA VAL A 261 -18.81 -25.14 -12.65
C VAL A 261 -19.60 -24.08 -13.42
N ILE A 262 -19.18 -23.79 -14.63
CA ILE A 262 -19.86 -22.86 -15.52
C ILE A 262 -20.18 -23.63 -16.80
N GLY A 263 -21.47 -23.62 -17.21
CA GLY A 263 -21.93 -24.23 -18.46
C GLY A 263 -22.59 -23.16 -19.32
N ASN A 264 -22.20 -23.07 -20.57
CA ASN A 264 -22.88 -22.27 -21.57
C ASN A 264 -23.25 -23.19 -22.77
N TYR A 265 -24.45 -23.06 -23.22
CA TYR A 265 -24.96 -23.75 -24.40
C TYR A 265 -25.61 -22.75 -25.34
N ALA A 266 -25.28 -22.85 -26.62
CA ALA A 266 -25.98 -22.12 -27.66
C ALA A 266 -26.46 -23.05 -28.77
N TYR A 267 -27.67 -22.80 -29.26
CA TYR A 267 -28.26 -23.48 -30.40
C TYR A 267 -28.42 -22.48 -31.55
N ASP A 268 -27.82 -22.81 -32.71
CA ASP A 268 -27.87 -22.07 -33.98
C ASP A 268 -27.57 -20.56 -33.79
N ASN A 269 -26.74 -20.20 -32.80
CA ASN A 269 -26.47 -18.80 -32.39
C ASN A 269 -27.72 -17.96 -32.05
N ARG A 270 -28.88 -18.62 -31.84
CA ARG A 270 -30.17 -17.95 -31.57
C ARG A 270 -30.64 -18.10 -30.13
N TYR A 271 -30.34 -19.22 -29.52
CA TYR A 271 -30.76 -19.52 -28.15
C TYR A 271 -29.51 -19.73 -27.30
N LEU A 272 -29.40 -18.98 -26.22
CA LEU A 272 -28.30 -19.02 -25.27
C LEU A 272 -28.83 -19.46 -23.91
N LEU A 273 -28.18 -20.42 -23.28
CA LEU A 273 -28.43 -20.89 -21.92
C LEU A 273 -27.14 -20.85 -21.10
#